data_db96308c941c6c63fcc0562d28d8d6e2
#
_entry.id   db96308c941c6c63fcc0562d28d8d6e2
#
_cell.length_a   1.000
_cell.length_b   1.000
_cell.length_c   1.000
_cell.angle_alpha   90.00
_cell.angle_beta   90.00
_cell.angle_gamma   90.00
#
_symmetry.space_group_name_H-M   'P 1'
#
loop_
_entity.id
_entity.type
_entity.pdbx_description
1 polymer ?
#
loop_
_entity_poly.entity_id
_entity_poly.type
_entity_poly.pdbx_seq_one_letter_code
_entity_poly.pdbx_strand_id
1 'polypeptide(L)'
;AEVDAEGFSFTPVQPGSEEEALALKLQESQPCWVDRKPFGFAAAAAYYTCGAWAARKDGQFAGYLVANGEKNSVSELVAAEGFGPAAMVKAWFLQNGLERLNVTIPGWNRPLMARLSRYAEGMNLTPCEKIHILRYRPVIEALLTLKGRYTPLADGELALEADGQTITVTVKNGAVCVTDGGEDPWKLTHREIHELLLSPFALDLQDRAPRGWFPLPWHTPVADTF
;
A
#
# COMPACT_ATOMS: atom_id res chain seq x y z
N ALA A 1 -8.26 25.03 -4.27
CA ALA A 1 -9.24 25.14 -3.18
C ALA A 1 -8.55 24.89 -1.87
N GLU A 2 -8.76 25.72 -0.89
CA GLU A 2 -8.20 25.56 0.45
C GLU A 2 -8.78 24.30 1.10
N VAL A 3 -7.91 23.51 1.73
CA VAL A 3 -8.33 22.29 2.41
C VAL A 3 -8.76 22.67 3.82
N ASP A 4 -10.02 22.43 4.14
CA ASP A 4 -10.54 22.64 5.50
C ASP A 4 -10.01 21.58 6.47
N ALA A 5 -9.23 22.03 7.45
CA ALA A 5 -8.63 21.22 8.49
C ALA A 5 -9.24 21.44 9.89
N GLU A 6 -10.29 22.26 9.98
CA GLU A 6 -10.97 22.54 11.25
C GLU A 6 -11.72 21.32 11.77
N GLY A 7 -11.95 21.29 13.08
CA GLY A 7 -12.70 20.22 13.74
C GLY A 7 -11.97 18.89 13.91
N PHE A 8 -10.76 18.74 13.38
CA PHE A 8 -9.95 17.54 13.61
C PHE A 8 -9.30 17.53 14.99
N SER A 9 -9.26 16.36 15.61
CA SER A 9 -8.46 16.04 16.80
C SER A 9 -7.80 14.70 16.65
N PHE A 10 -6.65 14.50 17.32
CA PHE A 10 -5.87 13.28 17.25
C PHE A 10 -5.61 12.75 18.65
N THR A 11 -5.97 11.51 18.92
CA THR A 11 -5.73 10.84 20.18
C THR A 11 -4.87 9.59 19.97
N PRO A 12 -3.86 9.33 20.85
CA PRO A 12 -3.10 8.10 20.77
C PRO A 12 -4.01 6.87 20.89
N VAL A 13 -3.83 5.92 19.99
CA VAL A 13 -4.53 4.63 20.05
C VAL A 13 -3.91 3.80 21.19
N GLN A 14 -4.74 3.39 22.14
CA GLN A 14 -4.32 2.53 23.25
C GLN A 14 -4.73 1.07 22.98
N PRO A 15 -3.93 0.09 23.40
CA PRO A 15 -4.32 -1.31 23.33
C PRO A 15 -5.68 -1.58 24.00
N GLY A 16 -6.59 -2.26 23.32
CA GLY A 16 -7.92 -2.58 23.80
C GLY A 16 -8.94 -1.44 23.78
N SER A 17 -8.57 -0.26 23.26
CA SER A 17 -9.48 0.88 23.16
C SER A 17 -10.49 0.74 22.01
N GLU A 18 -11.55 1.56 22.06
CA GLU A 18 -12.51 1.68 20.95
C GLU A 18 -11.80 2.15 19.68
N GLU A 19 -10.85 3.09 19.80
CA GLU A 19 -10.05 3.61 18.71
C GLU A 19 -9.24 2.52 18.02
N GLU A 20 -8.68 1.57 18.77
CA GLU A 20 -7.97 0.42 18.22
C GLU A 20 -8.90 -0.47 17.38
N ALA A 21 -10.08 -0.77 17.91
CA ALA A 21 -11.08 -1.57 17.19
C ALA A 21 -11.55 -0.88 15.89
N LEU A 22 -11.75 0.44 15.93
CA LEU A 22 -12.12 1.23 14.75
C LEU A 22 -10.98 1.29 13.72
N ALA A 23 -9.74 1.47 14.16
CA ALA A 23 -8.56 1.49 13.29
C ALA A 23 -8.35 0.13 12.61
N LEU A 24 -8.44 -0.98 13.34
CA LEU A 24 -8.36 -2.34 12.77
C LEU A 24 -9.44 -2.58 11.72
N LYS A 25 -10.69 -2.24 12.03
CA LYS A 25 -11.81 -2.39 11.10
C LYS A 25 -11.60 -1.57 9.83
N LEU A 26 -11.10 -0.34 9.97
CA LEU A 26 -10.82 0.52 8.83
C LEU A 26 -9.63 0.01 8.00
N GLN A 27 -8.59 -0.52 8.65
CA GLN A 27 -7.46 -1.15 7.98
C GLN A 27 -7.91 -2.36 7.16
N GLU A 28 -8.73 -3.25 7.72
CA GLU A 28 -9.26 -4.44 7.06
C GLU A 28 -10.17 -4.12 5.86
N SER A 29 -10.73 -2.91 5.81
CA SER A 29 -11.51 -2.45 4.66
C SER A 29 -10.66 -2.03 3.46
N GLN A 30 -9.34 -1.88 3.65
CA GLN A 30 -8.43 -1.51 2.57
C GLN A 30 -8.23 -2.68 1.60
N PRO A 31 -7.97 -2.43 0.31
CA PRO A 31 -7.70 -3.50 -0.67
C PRO A 31 -6.53 -4.40 -0.31
N CYS A 32 -5.49 -3.81 0.30
CA CYS A 32 -4.29 -4.50 0.79
C CYS A 32 -4.04 -4.08 2.24
N TRP A 33 -3.88 -5.05 3.11
CA TRP A 33 -3.64 -4.82 4.53
C TRP A 33 -2.88 -6.00 5.16
N VAL A 34 -2.25 -5.77 6.30
CA VAL A 34 -1.57 -6.78 7.11
C VAL A 34 -2.48 -7.18 8.26
N ASP A 35 -2.60 -8.47 8.55
CA ASP A 35 -3.38 -8.94 9.70
C ASP A 35 -2.65 -8.65 11.01
N ARG A 36 -3.08 -7.61 11.70
CA ARG A 36 -2.54 -7.18 12.98
C ARG A 36 -3.31 -7.71 14.19
N LYS A 37 -4.40 -8.44 13.98
CA LYS A 37 -5.23 -8.97 15.10
C LYS A 37 -4.45 -9.75 16.15
N PRO A 38 -3.48 -10.61 15.77
CA PRO A 38 -2.73 -11.37 16.77
C PRO A 38 -1.87 -10.50 17.70
N PHE A 39 -1.46 -9.32 17.26
CA PHE A 39 -0.51 -8.46 17.97
C PHE A 39 -1.14 -7.15 18.48
N GLY A 40 -2.28 -6.75 17.96
CA GLY A 40 -2.89 -5.45 18.18
C GLY A 40 -2.31 -4.34 17.29
N PHE A 41 -3.15 -3.38 16.96
CA PHE A 41 -2.78 -2.26 16.06
C PHE A 41 -1.75 -1.32 16.71
N ALA A 42 -2.02 -0.95 17.97
CA ALA A 42 -1.13 -0.06 18.72
C ALA A 42 0.24 -0.68 19.00
N ALA A 43 0.26 -1.99 19.33
CA ALA A 43 1.49 -2.72 19.62
C ALA A 43 2.37 -2.87 18.36
N ALA A 44 1.77 -3.15 17.19
CA ALA A 44 2.50 -3.20 15.92
C ALA A 44 3.16 -1.85 15.60
N ALA A 45 2.45 -0.74 15.76
CA ALA A 45 3.01 0.60 15.56
C ALA A 45 4.17 0.91 16.53
N ALA A 46 4.03 0.52 17.80
CA ALA A 46 5.04 0.78 18.84
C ALA A 46 6.34 0.01 18.63
N TYR A 47 6.30 -1.15 18.00
CA TYR A 47 7.49 -1.98 17.78
C TYR A 47 8.58 -1.24 16.99
N TYR A 48 8.20 -0.36 16.05
CA TYR A 48 9.14 0.45 15.25
C TYR A 48 9.27 1.90 15.74
N THR A 49 9.12 2.12 17.05
CA THR A 49 9.19 3.48 17.63
C THR A 49 8.20 4.47 17.00
N CYS A 50 7.14 3.94 16.39
CA CYS A 50 6.02 4.71 15.89
C CYS A 50 4.88 4.72 16.91
N GLY A 51 3.97 5.67 16.77
CA GLY A 51 2.71 5.69 17.46
C GLY A 51 1.56 5.64 16.47
N ALA A 52 0.43 5.09 16.92
CA ALA A 52 -0.82 5.14 16.18
C ALA A 52 -1.72 6.22 16.80
N TRP A 53 -2.38 7.00 15.96
CA TRP A 53 -3.33 8.03 16.38
C TRP A 53 -4.65 7.86 15.64
N ALA A 54 -5.74 7.86 16.41
CA ALA A 54 -7.08 7.99 15.87
C ALA A 54 -7.36 9.45 15.55
N ALA A 55 -7.84 9.72 14.34
CA ALA A 55 -8.32 11.03 13.93
C ALA A 55 -9.83 11.09 14.11
N ARG A 56 -10.33 12.15 14.75
CA ARG A 56 -11.77 12.46 14.81
C ARG A 56 -12.00 13.84 14.19
N LYS A 57 -13.12 13.99 13.49
CA LYS A 57 -13.61 15.29 13.03
C LYS A 57 -14.98 15.53 13.65
N ASP A 58 -15.13 16.61 14.39
CA ASP A 58 -16.37 16.97 15.11
C ASP A 58 -16.91 15.79 15.97
N GLY A 59 -15.99 15.07 16.63
CA GLY A 59 -16.28 13.91 17.47
C GLY A 59 -16.48 12.58 16.73
N GLN A 60 -16.62 12.56 15.42
CA GLN A 60 -16.75 11.34 14.63
C GLN A 60 -15.38 10.77 14.26
N PHE A 61 -15.24 9.45 14.27
CA PHE A 61 -14.03 8.79 13.81
C PHE A 61 -13.79 9.04 12.30
N ALA A 62 -12.73 9.75 12.00
CA ALA A 62 -12.39 10.18 10.64
C ALA A 62 -11.30 9.32 10.00
N GLY A 63 -10.63 8.47 10.79
CA GLY A 63 -9.55 7.62 10.30
C GLY A 63 -8.43 7.45 11.32
N TYR A 64 -7.29 6.98 10.85
CA TYR A 64 -6.10 6.85 11.68
C TYR A 64 -4.84 7.22 10.90
N LEU A 65 -3.77 7.45 11.63
CA LEU A 65 -2.41 7.56 11.10
C LEU A 65 -1.41 6.88 12.05
N VAL A 66 -0.31 6.41 11.45
CA VAL A 66 0.86 5.91 12.17
C VAL A 66 2.02 6.85 11.86
N ALA A 67 2.66 7.39 12.89
CA ALA A 67 3.75 8.33 12.73
C ALA A 67 4.91 8.01 13.67
N ASN A 68 6.11 8.51 13.34
CA ASN A 68 7.28 8.42 14.21
C ASN A 68 7.12 9.25 15.50
N GLY A 69 8.04 9.09 16.45
CA GLY A 69 7.99 9.79 17.73
C GLY A 69 8.03 11.32 17.63
N GLU A 70 8.69 11.85 16.58
CA GLU A 70 8.74 13.29 16.29
C GLU A 70 7.50 13.80 15.55
N LYS A 71 6.61 12.91 15.12
CA LYS A 71 5.37 13.18 14.39
C LYS A 71 5.54 13.82 13.00
N ASN A 72 6.76 13.94 12.52
CA ASN A 72 7.11 14.55 11.24
C ASN A 72 7.20 13.57 10.06
N SER A 73 6.98 12.29 10.33
CA SER A 73 6.92 11.25 9.33
C SER A 73 5.72 10.32 9.58
N VAL A 74 4.75 10.37 8.70
CA VAL A 74 3.56 9.51 8.71
C VAL A 74 3.81 8.33 7.79
N SER A 75 3.92 7.14 8.36
CA SER A 75 4.18 5.88 7.64
C SER A 75 2.92 5.20 7.15
N GLU A 76 1.78 5.51 7.75
CA GLU A 76 0.48 4.98 7.34
C GLU A 76 -0.61 6.03 7.57
N LEU A 77 -1.52 6.16 6.62
CA LEU A 77 -2.63 7.11 6.64
C LEU A 77 -3.85 6.48 5.98
N VAL A 78 -4.91 6.31 6.75
CA VAL A 78 -6.20 5.83 6.22
C VAL A 78 -7.31 6.73 6.73
N ALA A 79 -8.03 7.33 5.79
CA ALA A 79 -9.23 8.12 6.10
C ALA A 79 -10.48 7.26 5.94
N ALA A 80 -11.42 7.39 6.87
CA ALA A 80 -12.73 6.78 6.77
C ALA A 80 -13.55 7.43 5.64
N GLU A 81 -14.57 6.72 5.17
CA GLU A 81 -15.46 7.21 4.11
C GLU A 81 -16.10 8.54 4.52
N GLY A 82 -16.16 9.47 3.59
CA GLY A 82 -16.69 10.83 3.82
C GLY A 82 -15.65 11.82 4.33
N PHE A 83 -14.46 11.39 4.77
CA PHE A 83 -13.42 12.29 5.26
C PHE A 83 -12.25 12.43 4.28
N GLY A 84 -11.73 13.65 4.19
CA GLY A 84 -10.65 13.98 3.27
C GLY A 84 -9.25 13.67 3.85
N PRO A 85 -8.45 12.77 3.28
CA PRO A 85 -7.11 12.50 3.80
C PRO A 85 -6.19 13.73 3.77
N ALA A 86 -6.34 14.62 2.79
CA ALA A 86 -5.56 15.86 2.74
C ALA A 86 -5.89 16.81 3.90
N ALA A 87 -7.18 16.86 4.32
CA ALA A 87 -7.60 17.64 5.47
C ALA A 87 -7.01 17.08 6.77
N MET A 88 -7.01 15.75 6.92
CA MET A 88 -6.41 15.08 8.06
C MET A 88 -4.89 15.32 8.14
N VAL A 89 -4.19 15.25 7.00
CA VAL A 89 -2.74 15.57 6.93
C VAL A 89 -2.47 17.04 7.30
N LYS A 90 -3.25 17.98 6.75
CA LYS A 90 -3.12 19.40 7.07
C LYS A 90 -3.38 19.68 8.57
N ALA A 91 -4.42 19.06 9.13
CA ALA A 91 -4.71 19.19 10.56
C ALA A 91 -3.59 18.65 11.44
N TRP A 92 -3.07 17.47 11.11
CA TRP A 92 -1.92 16.88 11.79
C TRP A 92 -0.69 17.78 11.76
N PHE A 93 -0.38 18.29 10.58
CA PHE A 93 0.75 19.23 10.38
C PHE A 93 0.64 20.47 11.26
N LEU A 94 -0.52 21.14 11.24
CA LEU A 94 -0.77 22.36 11.99
C LEU A 94 -0.78 22.14 13.51
N GLN A 95 -1.45 21.08 13.98
CA GLN A 95 -1.58 20.80 15.42
C GLN A 95 -0.25 20.41 16.08
N ASN A 96 0.68 19.85 15.32
CA ASN A 96 2.00 19.49 15.82
C ASN A 96 3.05 20.57 15.55
N GLY A 97 2.70 21.73 14.95
CA GLY A 97 3.61 22.84 14.69
C GLY A 97 4.77 22.47 13.77
N LEU A 98 4.54 21.59 12.80
CA LEU A 98 5.60 21.05 11.95
C LEU A 98 6.01 22.04 10.88
N GLU A 99 7.30 22.10 10.56
CA GLU A 99 7.82 22.83 9.40
C GLU A 99 7.82 21.97 8.13
N ARG A 100 7.96 20.64 8.31
CA ARG A 100 7.95 19.64 7.24
C ARG A 100 7.26 18.38 7.71
N LEU A 101 6.55 17.74 6.82
CA LEU A 101 5.91 16.44 7.04
C LEU A 101 6.17 15.51 5.86
N ASN A 102 6.68 14.32 6.14
CA ASN A 102 6.77 13.24 5.18
C ASN A 102 5.55 12.32 5.33
N VAL A 103 4.94 11.93 4.23
CA VAL A 103 3.83 10.97 4.22
C VAL A 103 4.16 9.84 3.26
N THR A 104 4.25 8.62 3.77
CA THR A 104 4.43 7.43 2.97
C THR A 104 3.07 6.97 2.44
N ILE A 105 2.99 6.75 1.13
CA ILE A 105 1.78 6.29 0.47
C ILE A 105 2.09 5.00 -0.26
N PRO A 106 1.33 3.91 0.00
CA PRO A 106 1.49 2.68 -0.74
C PRO A 106 1.32 2.89 -2.24
N GLY A 107 2.19 2.29 -3.06
CA GLY A 107 2.17 2.46 -4.52
C GLY A 107 0.86 2.01 -5.20
N TRP A 108 0.09 1.14 -4.56
CA TRP A 108 -1.23 0.73 -5.03
C TRP A 108 -2.31 1.79 -4.77
N ASN A 109 -2.13 2.71 -3.80
CA ASN A 109 -3.13 3.75 -3.47
C ASN A 109 -2.96 5.00 -4.33
N ARG A 110 -3.12 4.83 -5.64
CA ARG A 110 -3.02 5.92 -6.61
C ARG A 110 -3.99 7.09 -6.36
N PRO A 111 -5.25 6.87 -5.91
CA PRO A 111 -6.14 7.98 -5.57
C PRO A 111 -5.62 8.87 -4.44
N LEU A 112 -5.05 8.27 -3.38
CA LEU A 112 -4.45 9.02 -2.29
C LEU A 112 -3.20 9.78 -2.76
N MET A 113 -2.34 9.11 -3.54
CA MET A 113 -1.15 9.72 -4.14
C MET A 113 -1.53 10.94 -5.01
N ALA A 114 -2.49 10.81 -5.93
CA ALA A 114 -2.94 11.90 -6.77
C ALA A 114 -3.58 13.05 -5.98
N ARG A 115 -4.16 12.76 -4.82
CA ARG A 115 -4.78 13.76 -3.95
C ARG A 115 -3.74 14.54 -3.16
N LEU A 116 -2.77 13.86 -2.55
CA LEU A 116 -1.74 14.48 -1.71
C LEU A 116 -0.64 15.15 -2.55
N SER A 117 -0.32 14.65 -3.74
CA SER A 117 0.68 15.27 -4.64
C SER A 117 0.37 16.72 -5.02
N ARG A 118 -0.91 17.12 -4.94
CA ARG A 118 -1.33 18.51 -5.23
C ARG A 118 -0.84 19.51 -4.17
N TYR A 119 -0.42 19.02 -3.01
CA TYR A 119 0.00 19.85 -1.87
C TYR A 119 1.45 19.58 -1.48
N ALA A 120 2.08 18.56 -2.07
CA ALA A 120 3.44 18.19 -1.76
C ALA A 120 4.43 19.06 -2.54
N GLU A 121 5.49 19.51 -1.88
CA GLU A 121 6.62 20.20 -2.50
C GLU A 121 7.47 19.25 -3.38
N GLY A 122 7.42 17.96 -3.09
CA GLY A 122 8.13 16.93 -3.84
C GLY A 122 7.59 15.54 -3.55
N MET A 123 7.88 14.62 -4.46
CA MET A 123 7.57 13.21 -4.32
C MET A 123 8.83 12.40 -4.60
N ASN A 124 9.11 11.44 -3.72
CA ASN A 124 10.14 10.44 -3.93
C ASN A 124 9.47 9.07 -4.05
N LEU A 125 9.90 8.30 -5.04
CA LEU A 125 9.55 6.89 -5.11
C LEU A 125 10.70 6.09 -4.51
N THR A 126 10.41 5.38 -3.44
CA THR A 126 11.39 4.48 -2.81
C THR A 126 11.07 3.07 -3.29
N PRO A 127 12.03 2.35 -3.91
CA PRO A 127 11.84 0.94 -4.21
C PRO A 127 11.56 0.20 -2.90
N CYS A 128 10.71 -0.81 -2.98
CA CYS A 128 10.45 -1.64 -1.83
C CYS A 128 11.74 -2.37 -1.40
N GLU A 129 11.69 -2.97 -0.23
CA GLU A 129 12.77 -3.72 0.40
C GLU A 129 13.36 -4.79 -0.53
N LYS A 130 14.53 -5.31 -0.18
CA LYS A 130 15.16 -6.43 -0.89
C LYS A 130 14.31 -7.67 -0.67
N ILE A 131 13.58 -8.08 -1.71
CA ILE A 131 12.73 -9.25 -1.70
C ILE A 131 13.36 -10.31 -2.58
N HIS A 132 13.39 -11.55 -2.11
CA HIS A 132 13.74 -12.70 -2.91
C HIS A 132 12.54 -13.62 -3.04
N ILE A 133 12.01 -13.76 -4.24
CA ILE A 133 10.87 -14.64 -4.53
C ILE A 133 11.38 -16.03 -4.85
N LEU A 134 11.13 -16.99 -3.95
CA LEU A 134 11.54 -18.38 -4.14
C LEU A 134 10.63 -19.15 -5.11
N ARG A 135 9.37 -18.79 -5.19
CA ARG A 135 8.36 -19.41 -6.04
C ARG A 135 7.48 -18.34 -6.69
N TYR A 136 7.59 -18.17 -8.00
CA TYR A 136 6.86 -17.12 -8.72
C TYR A 136 5.36 -17.42 -8.82
N ARG A 137 4.99 -18.65 -9.10
CA ARG A 137 3.57 -19.04 -9.29
C ARG A 137 2.65 -18.58 -8.16
N PRO A 138 2.82 -19.02 -6.89
CA PRO A 138 1.91 -18.65 -5.81
C PRO A 138 1.93 -17.15 -5.51
N VAL A 139 3.09 -16.49 -5.66
CA VAL A 139 3.22 -15.06 -5.41
C VAL A 139 2.45 -14.24 -6.46
N ILE A 140 2.64 -14.56 -7.73
CA ILE A 140 1.95 -13.87 -8.83
C ILE A 140 0.45 -14.11 -8.73
N GLU A 141 0.02 -15.36 -8.53
CA GLU A 141 -1.40 -15.70 -8.43
C GLU A 141 -2.10 -14.95 -7.30
N ALA A 142 -1.51 -14.97 -6.10
CA ALA A 142 -2.07 -14.30 -4.94
C ALA A 142 -2.13 -12.77 -5.12
N LEU A 143 -1.00 -12.14 -5.50
CA LEU A 143 -0.92 -10.69 -5.58
C LEU A 143 -1.65 -10.12 -6.81
N LEU A 144 -1.67 -10.83 -7.92
CA LEU A 144 -2.44 -10.41 -9.09
C LEU A 144 -3.95 -10.56 -8.84
N THR A 145 -4.38 -11.63 -8.17
CA THR A 145 -5.76 -11.79 -7.71
C THR A 145 -6.15 -10.66 -6.77
N LEU A 146 -5.28 -10.31 -5.83
CA LEU A 146 -5.49 -9.18 -4.92
C LEU A 146 -5.63 -7.86 -5.70
N LYS A 147 -4.74 -7.63 -6.67
CA LYS A 147 -4.78 -6.44 -7.52
C LYS A 147 -6.08 -6.33 -8.33
N GLY A 148 -6.59 -7.44 -8.83
CA GLY A 148 -7.85 -7.50 -9.56
C GLY A 148 -9.07 -7.00 -8.78
N ARG A 149 -8.99 -6.96 -7.44
CA ARG A 149 -10.09 -6.45 -6.59
C ARG A 149 -10.27 -4.93 -6.66
N TYR A 150 -9.23 -4.18 -7.04
CA TYR A 150 -9.27 -2.72 -7.05
C TYR A 150 -8.74 -2.07 -8.34
N THR A 151 -8.17 -2.87 -9.25
CA THR A 151 -7.67 -2.40 -10.55
C THR A 151 -8.16 -3.34 -11.64
N PRO A 152 -8.78 -2.85 -12.72
CA PRO A 152 -9.10 -3.69 -13.87
C PRO A 152 -7.85 -4.32 -14.46
N LEU A 153 -7.86 -5.64 -14.61
CA LEU A 153 -6.84 -6.40 -15.31
C LEU A 153 -7.33 -6.71 -16.73
N ALA A 154 -6.50 -6.44 -17.73
CA ALA A 154 -6.84 -6.85 -19.09
C ALA A 154 -6.81 -8.37 -19.22
N ASP A 155 -7.76 -8.94 -19.95
CA ASP A 155 -7.72 -10.34 -20.33
C ASP A 155 -6.49 -10.61 -21.17
N GLY A 156 -5.85 -11.77 -20.96
CA GLY A 156 -4.65 -12.16 -21.69
C GLY A 156 -3.98 -13.40 -21.11
N GLU A 157 -2.90 -13.78 -21.78
CA GLU A 157 -2.04 -14.87 -21.36
C GLU A 157 -0.57 -14.44 -21.54
N LEU A 158 0.29 -14.81 -20.62
CA LEU A 158 1.71 -14.51 -20.65
C LEU A 158 2.51 -15.64 -20.02
N ALA A 159 3.37 -16.27 -20.80
CA ALA A 159 4.33 -17.24 -20.30
C ALA A 159 5.64 -16.57 -19.95
N LEU A 160 6.17 -16.85 -18.76
CA LEU A 160 7.40 -16.27 -18.20
C LEU A 160 8.35 -17.40 -17.80
N GLU A 161 9.64 -17.18 -18.05
CA GLU A 161 10.73 -18.06 -17.60
C GLU A 161 11.78 -17.25 -16.86
N ALA A 162 12.02 -17.58 -15.60
CA ALA A 162 13.10 -16.99 -14.79
C ALA A 162 13.52 -17.95 -13.68
N ASP A 163 14.81 -17.94 -13.33
CA ASP A 163 15.41 -18.74 -12.24
C ASP A 163 15.06 -20.24 -12.30
N GLY A 164 15.00 -20.79 -13.52
CA GLY A 164 14.65 -22.19 -13.76
C GLY A 164 13.17 -22.53 -13.54
N GLN A 165 12.31 -21.54 -13.37
CA GLN A 165 10.86 -21.70 -13.28
C GLN A 165 10.21 -21.17 -14.56
N THR A 166 9.34 -21.97 -15.16
CA THR A 166 8.46 -21.57 -16.27
C THR A 166 7.05 -21.58 -15.79
N ILE A 167 6.33 -20.49 -15.97
CA ILE A 167 4.94 -20.33 -15.55
C ILE A 167 4.12 -19.65 -16.65
N THR A 168 2.84 -19.96 -16.72
CA THR A 168 1.87 -19.25 -17.55
C THR A 168 0.85 -18.55 -16.67
N VAL A 169 0.73 -17.25 -16.85
CA VAL A 169 -0.26 -16.39 -16.18
C VAL A 169 -1.39 -16.14 -17.15
N THR A 170 -2.62 -16.44 -16.74
CA THR A 170 -3.83 -16.19 -17.53
C THR A 170 -4.79 -15.33 -16.72
N VAL A 171 -5.31 -14.29 -17.34
CA VAL A 171 -6.44 -13.51 -16.79
C VAL A 171 -7.58 -13.58 -17.78
N LYS A 172 -8.75 -13.99 -17.31
CA LYS A 172 -9.96 -14.07 -18.11
C LYS A 172 -11.17 -13.63 -17.30
N ASN A 173 -11.86 -12.61 -17.79
CA ASN A 173 -13.00 -12.00 -17.08
C ASN A 173 -12.68 -11.66 -15.62
N GLY A 174 -11.47 -11.14 -15.35
CA GLY A 174 -11.00 -10.81 -14.03
C GLY A 174 -10.54 -11.97 -13.15
N ALA A 175 -10.74 -13.22 -13.59
CA ALA A 175 -10.21 -14.40 -12.90
C ALA A 175 -8.74 -14.62 -13.26
N VAL A 176 -7.89 -14.76 -12.25
CA VAL A 176 -6.45 -15.03 -12.39
C VAL A 176 -6.18 -16.51 -12.19
N CYS A 177 -5.40 -17.09 -13.05
CA CYS A 177 -4.89 -18.45 -12.94
C CYS A 177 -3.41 -18.47 -13.31
N VAL A 178 -2.59 -19.14 -12.52
CA VAL A 178 -1.16 -19.34 -12.82
C VAL A 178 -0.83 -20.82 -12.79
N THR A 179 -0.28 -21.32 -13.89
CA THR A 179 0.11 -22.73 -14.05
C THR A 179 1.62 -22.86 -14.23
N ASP A 180 2.16 -24.02 -13.89
CA ASP A 180 3.56 -24.34 -14.21
C ASP A 180 3.66 -24.73 -15.69
N GLY A 181 4.77 -24.33 -16.34
CA GLY A 181 5.03 -24.54 -17.75
C GLY A 181 4.48 -23.44 -18.65
N GLY A 182 4.63 -23.63 -19.95
CA GLY A 182 4.18 -22.73 -21.02
C GLY A 182 5.03 -22.90 -22.27
N GLU A 183 4.43 -22.62 -23.43
CA GLU A 183 5.13 -22.62 -24.70
C GLU A 183 5.70 -21.21 -24.97
N ASP A 184 6.87 -21.16 -25.56
CA ASP A 184 7.57 -19.93 -25.97
C ASP A 184 7.62 -18.82 -24.90
N PRO A 185 8.12 -19.12 -23.67
CA PRO A 185 8.06 -18.19 -22.56
C PRO A 185 8.98 -16.98 -22.78
N TRP A 186 8.52 -15.82 -22.32
CA TRP A 186 9.38 -14.66 -22.24
C TRP A 186 10.46 -14.91 -21.18
N LYS A 187 11.70 -15.05 -21.64
CA LYS A 187 12.87 -15.30 -20.79
C LYS A 187 13.34 -14.02 -20.15
N LEU A 188 13.41 -14.04 -18.83
CA LEU A 188 13.84 -12.94 -17.99
C LEU A 188 15.02 -13.38 -17.10
N THR A 189 15.95 -12.49 -16.90
CA THR A 189 16.95 -12.65 -15.86
C THR A 189 16.31 -12.49 -14.47
N HIS A 190 17.00 -12.94 -13.42
CA HIS A 190 16.58 -12.74 -12.03
C HIS A 190 16.21 -11.27 -11.73
N ARG A 191 17.01 -10.34 -12.21
CA ARG A 191 16.77 -8.92 -12.03
C ARG A 191 15.50 -8.45 -12.77
N GLU A 192 15.37 -8.81 -14.03
CA GLU A 192 14.24 -8.38 -14.86
C GLU A 192 12.89 -8.90 -14.34
N ILE A 193 12.82 -10.15 -13.86
CA ILE A 193 11.59 -10.68 -13.30
C ILE A 193 11.19 -9.91 -12.02
N HIS A 194 12.15 -9.59 -11.14
CA HIS A 194 11.89 -8.80 -9.95
C HIS A 194 11.50 -7.35 -10.29
N GLU A 195 12.14 -6.74 -11.26
CA GLU A 195 11.79 -5.41 -11.77
C GLU A 195 10.39 -5.40 -12.38
N LEU A 196 10.03 -6.39 -13.22
CA LEU A 196 8.70 -6.54 -13.78
C LEU A 196 7.63 -6.65 -12.69
N LEU A 197 7.88 -7.54 -11.72
CA LEU A 197 6.89 -7.87 -10.69
C LEU A 197 6.69 -6.76 -9.66
N LEU A 198 7.73 -6.05 -9.27
CA LEU A 198 7.73 -5.23 -8.06
C LEU A 198 8.07 -3.75 -8.29
N SER A 199 8.79 -3.41 -9.36
CA SER A 199 9.24 -2.05 -9.59
C SER A 199 8.20 -1.21 -10.32
N PRO A 200 7.81 -0.04 -9.79
CA PRO A 200 6.96 0.89 -10.52
C PRO A 200 7.66 1.59 -11.69
N PHE A 201 8.98 1.38 -11.84
CA PHE A 201 9.82 2.06 -12.86
C PHE A 201 10.18 1.18 -14.05
N ALA A 202 9.84 -0.11 -14.03
CA ALA A 202 10.14 -1.04 -15.12
C ALA A 202 9.12 -0.92 -16.27
N LEU A 203 8.91 0.29 -16.77
CA LEU A 203 7.87 0.58 -17.76
C LEU A 203 8.07 -0.23 -19.05
N ASP A 204 9.30 -0.32 -19.55
CA ASP A 204 9.62 -1.06 -20.78
C ASP A 204 9.28 -2.56 -20.66
N LEU A 205 9.46 -3.14 -19.47
CA LEU A 205 9.05 -4.51 -19.20
C LEU A 205 7.54 -4.62 -19.03
N GLN A 206 6.92 -3.67 -18.34
CA GLN A 206 5.49 -3.69 -18.07
C GLN A 206 4.65 -3.46 -19.33
N ASP A 207 5.14 -2.69 -20.29
CA ASP A 207 4.46 -2.44 -21.57
C ASP A 207 4.35 -3.71 -22.43
N ARG A 208 5.17 -4.73 -22.17
CA ARG A 208 5.10 -6.04 -22.84
C ARG A 208 4.07 -6.99 -22.21
N ALA A 209 3.60 -6.68 -21.02
CA ALA A 209 2.59 -7.47 -20.32
C ALA A 209 1.18 -6.91 -20.56
N PRO A 210 0.12 -7.72 -20.41
CA PRO A 210 -1.24 -7.20 -20.49
C PRO A 210 -1.48 -6.07 -19.49
N ARG A 211 -2.23 -5.07 -19.93
CA ARG A 211 -2.45 -3.84 -19.17
C ARG A 211 -3.02 -4.11 -17.77
N GLY A 212 -2.43 -3.49 -16.78
CA GLY A 212 -2.88 -3.54 -15.39
C GLY A 212 -2.29 -4.67 -14.57
N TRP A 213 -1.54 -5.63 -15.17
CA TRP A 213 -1.00 -6.76 -14.44
C TRP A 213 0.13 -6.36 -13.50
N PHE A 214 1.11 -5.63 -13.99
CA PHE A 214 2.30 -5.25 -13.20
C PHE A 214 2.39 -3.73 -12.98
N PRO A 215 3.17 -3.29 -11.98
CA PRO A 215 3.76 -4.11 -10.91
C PRO A 215 2.70 -4.70 -9.99
N LEU A 216 3.06 -5.77 -9.26
CA LEU A 216 2.20 -6.38 -8.24
C LEU A 216 2.05 -5.44 -7.03
N PRO A 217 0.97 -5.53 -6.26
CA PRO A 217 0.70 -4.64 -5.13
C PRO A 217 1.49 -5.05 -3.88
N TRP A 218 2.80 -5.07 -3.98
CA TRP A 218 3.65 -5.34 -2.82
C TRP A 218 3.84 -4.05 -2.02
N HIS A 219 3.50 -4.10 -0.75
CA HIS A 219 3.77 -3.04 0.22
C HIS A 219 3.73 -3.62 1.63
N THR A 220 4.81 -3.41 2.38
CA THR A 220 4.85 -3.69 3.80
C THR A 220 4.90 -2.35 4.52
N PRO A 221 3.87 -2.00 5.33
CA PRO A 221 3.93 -0.82 6.17
C PRO A 221 5.14 -0.87 7.11
N VAL A 222 5.73 0.27 7.43
CA VAL A 222 6.90 0.33 8.35
C VAL A 222 6.61 -0.36 9.67
N ALA A 223 5.38 -0.25 10.16
CA ALA A 223 4.94 -0.92 11.40
C ALA A 223 4.89 -2.46 11.31
N ASP A 224 5.06 -3.05 10.14
CA ASP A 224 4.98 -4.50 9.89
C ASP A 224 6.28 -5.06 9.25
N THR A 225 7.35 -4.26 9.16
CA THR A 225 8.67 -4.73 8.71
C THR A 225 9.40 -5.43 9.84
N PHE A 226 10.08 -6.55 9.56
CA PHE A 226 10.83 -7.36 10.53
C PHE A 226 12.34 -7.23 10.29
#